data_5b60bd9d79bc96e896459c7e10dbfaf2
#
_entry.id   5b60bd9d79bc96e896459c7e10dbfaf2
#
_cell.length_a   1.000
_cell.length_b   1.000
_cell.length_c   1.000
_cell.angle_alpha   90.00
_cell.angle_beta   90.00
_cell.angle_gamma   90.00
#
_symmetry.space_group_name_H-M   'P 1'
#
loop_
_entity.id
_entity.type
_entity.pdbx_description
1 polymer ?
#
loop_
_entity_poly.entity_id
_entity_poly.type
_entity_poly.pdbx_seq_one_letter_code
_entity_poly.pdbx_strand_id
1 'polypeptide(L)'
;WMKATRLPKPTNCLLKTLADAMHIIMGVKKTSDLIPLCHPLMINKVNIDFEMDKANYLIYAYCTVKCNGKTGVEMEALTGVNICLLTIYDMCKAVSKDMEIKNVHLVSKSGGKSGDFLWKE
;
A
#
# COMPACT_ATOMS: atom_id res chain seq x y z
N TRP A 1 -6.01 4.97 0.51
CA TRP A 1 -5.96 4.90 -0.97
C TRP A 1 -4.65 5.48 -1.44
N MET A 2 -4.01 4.86 -2.40
CA MET A 2 -2.70 5.34 -2.83
C MET A 2 -2.45 5.15 -4.31
N LYS A 3 -1.81 6.12 -4.90
CA LYS A 3 -1.48 6.27 -6.32
C LYS A 3 0.00 5.91 -6.56
N ALA A 4 0.36 5.39 -7.48
CA ALA A 4 0.70 4.63 -8.64
C ALA A 4 2.19 4.58 -8.96
N THR A 5 2.56 3.53 -9.60
CA THR A 5 3.87 3.36 -10.24
C THR A 5 3.70 3.32 -11.75
N ARG A 6 4.52 4.06 -12.50
CA ARG A 6 4.57 3.94 -13.94
C ARG A 6 5.17 2.60 -14.31
N LEU A 7 4.43 1.76 -15.03
CA LEU A 7 4.90 0.47 -15.50
C LEU A 7 5.24 0.48 -16.99
N PRO A 8 6.23 -0.30 -17.40
CA PRO A 8 6.29 -0.76 -18.77
C PRO A 8 5.14 -1.73 -19.02
N LYS A 9 4.84 -2.00 -20.29
CA LYS A 9 3.71 -2.80 -20.78
C LYS A 9 3.24 -3.88 -19.79
N PRO A 10 1.91 -4.07 -19.60
CA PRO A 10 1.37 -5.06 -18.68
C PRO A 10 1.88 -6.46 -19.04
N THR A 11 2.71 -7.01 -18.21
CA THR A 11 3.26 -8.35 -18.35
C THR A 11 2.70 -9.25 -17.24
N ASN A 12 2.86 -10.56 -17.39
CA ASN A 12 2.51 -11.60 -16.39
C ASN A 12 3.10 -11.35 -14.98
N CYS A 13 3.96 -10.34 -14.84
CA CYS A 13 4.52 -9.84 -13.58
C CYS A 13 3.42 -9.45 -12.58
N LEU A 14 2.32 -8.84 -13.06
CA LEU A 14 1.23 -8.36 -12.20
C LEU A 14 0.45 -9.49 -11.54
N LEU A 15 0.27 -10.61 -12.25
CA LEU A 15 -0.42 -11.78 -11.71
C LEU A 15 0.35 -12.44 -10.57
N LYS A 16 1.69 -12.39 -10.61
CA LYS A 16 2.52 -12.83 -9.49
C LYS A 16 2.39 -11.91 -8.27
N THR A 17 2.32 -10.61 -8.48
CA THR A 17 2.17 -9.62 -7.39
C THR A 17 0.85 -9.81 -6.63
N LEU A 18 -0.21 -10.23 -7.31
CA LEU A 18 -1.48 -10.57 -6.66
C LEU A 18 -1.37 -11.81 -5.77
N ALA A 19 -0.49 -12.77 -6.12
CA ALA A 19 -0.20 -13.94 -5.29
C ALA A 19 0.61 -13.57 -4.03
N ASP A 20 1.35 -12.46 -4.06
CA ASP A 20 2.20 -11.98 -2.96
C ASP A 20 1.46 -11.07 -1.95
N ALA A 21 0.13 -10.98 -2.03
CA ALA A 21 -0.69 -10.23 -1.06
C ALA A 21 -0.41 -10.63 0.40
N MET A 22 -0.03 -11.87 0.64
CA MET A 22 0.38 -12.37 1.95
C MET A 22 1.58 -11.62 2.53
N HIS A 23 2.58 -11.29 1.71
CA HIS A 23 3.76 -10.54 2.15
C HIS A 23 3.41 -9.10 2.52
N ILE A 24 2.46 -8.51 1.82
CA ILE A 24 1.98 -7.14 2.11
C ILE A 24 1.24 -7.11 3.44
N ILE A 25 0.39 -8.11 3.71
CA ILE A 25 -0.30 -8.27 5.01
C ILE A 25 0.73 -8.43 6.13
N MET A 26 1.78 -9.20 5.92
CA MET A 26 2.88 -9.34 6.89
C MET A 26 3.60 -8.00 7.10
N GLY A 27 3.80 -7.20 6.05
CA GLY A 27 4.35 -5.85 6.14
C GLY A 27 3.50 -4.95 7.03
N VAL A 28 2.19 -4.93 6.85
CA VAL A 28 1.23 -4.20 7.70
C VAL A 28 1.38 -4.61 9.17
N LYS A 29 1.43 -5.91 9.45
CA LYS A 29 1.56 -6.44 10.80
C LYS A 29 2.91 -6.16 11.46
N LYS A 30 3.96 -5.91 10.68
CA LYS A 30 5.31 -5.60 11.15
C LYS A 30 5.60 -4.11 11.22
N THR A 31 4.62 -3.24 11.09
CA THR A 31 4.81 -1.78 11.13
C THR A 31 5.52 -1.34 12.40
N SER A 32 5.17 -1.88 13.55
CA SER A 32 5.83 -1.57 14.83
C SER A 32 7.29 -2.00 14.90
N ASP A 33 7.70 -3.01 14.13
CA ASP A 33 9.10 -3.43 14.04
C ASP A 33 9.93 -2.51 13.13
N LEU A 34 9.29 -1.85 12.17
CA LEU A 34 9.94 -1.03 11.15
C LEU A 34 9.95 0.46 11.49
N ILE A 35 8.91 0.95 12.16
CA ILE A 35 8.73 2.35 12.48
C ILE A 35 8.96 2.55 13.98
N PRO A 36 10.03 3.26 14.36
CA PRO A 36 10.28 3.61 15.76
C PRO A 36 9.08 4.34 16.37
N LEU A 37 8.72 4.07 17.56
CA LEU A 37 7.59 4.68 18.28
C LEU A 37 6.19 4.26 17.81
N CYS A 38 6.06 3.38 16.83
CA CYS A 38 4.79 2.72 16.55
C CYS A 38 4.56 1.56 17.51
N HIS A 39 3.41 1.54 18.17
CA HIS A 39 3.01 0.42 19.03
C HIS A 39 2.42 -0.73 18.24
N PRO A 40 2.63 -1.99 18.64
CA PRO A 40 1.92 -3.13 18.05
C PRO A 40 0.40 -2.96 18.21
N LEU A 41 -0.33 -3.15 17.11
CA LEU A 41 -1.79 -3.06 17.09
C LEU A 41 -2.41 -4.37 16.62
N MET A 42 -3.57 -4.70 17.18
CA MET A 42 -4.40 -5.82 16.75
C MET A 42 -5.12 -5.44 15.45
N ILE A 43 -4.60 -5.89 14.33
CA ILE A 43 -5.18 -5.64 13.01
C ILE A 43 -6.30 -6.65 12.75
N ASN A 44 -7.51 -6.16 12.46
CA ASN A 44 -8.67 -6.99 12.18
C ASN A 44 -8.81 -7.34 10.70
N LYS A 45 -8.48 -6.39 9.84
CA LYS A 45 -8.62 -6.56 8.39
C LYS A 45 -7.58 -5.76 7.65
N VAL A 46 -6.99 -6.40 6.65
CA VAL A 46 -6.15 -5.76 5.62
C VAL A 46 -6.74 -6.12 4.27
N ASN A 47 -6.95 -5.13 3.43
CA ASN A 47 -7.36 -5.31 2.04
C ASN A 47 -6.39 -4.58 1.11
N ILE A 48 -5.99 -5.24 0.04
CA ILE A 48 -5.12 -4.69 -0.98
C ILE A 48 -5.85 -4.76 -2.31
N ASP A 49 -6.01 -3.62 -2.94
CA ASP A 49 -6.64 -3.49 -4.25
C ASP A 49 -5.69 -2.83 -5.24
N PHE A 50 -5.87 -3.14 -6.51
CA PHE A 50 -5.10 -2.57 -7.61
C PHE A 50 -5.99 -2.07 -8.73
N GLU A 51 -5.58 -0.99 -9.33
CA GLU A 51 -6.18 -0.46 -10.54
C GLU A 51 -5.09 -0.20 -11.57
N MET A 52 -5.31 -0.60 -12.81
CA MET A 52 -4.39 -0.37 -13.92
C MET A 52 -4.94 0.67 -14.89
N ASP A 53 -4.21 1.74 -15.07
CA ASP A 53 -4.41 2.66 -16.19
C ASP A 53 -3.46 2.29 -17.32
N LYS A 54 -3.96 1.51 -18.26
CA LYS A 54 -3.17 1.04 -19.42
C LYS A 54 -2.79 2.14 -20.38
N ALA A 55 -3.61 3.19 -20.47
CA ALA A 55 -3.36 4.32 -21.37
C ALA A 55 -2.16 5.15 -20.92
N ASN A 56 -2.00 5.32 -19.62
CA ASN A 56 -0.92 6.10 -19.01
C ASN A 56 0.21 5.25 -18.41
N TYR A 57 0.12 3.92 -18.53
CA TYR A 57 1.08 2.98 -17.95
C TYR A 57 1.25 3.15 -16.44
N LEU A 58 0.13 3.28 -15.72
CA LEU A 58 0.12 3.45 -14.27
C LEU A 58 -0.52 2.25 -13.57
N ILE A 59 0.00 1.92 -12.40
CA ILE A 59 -0.67 1.07 -11.42
C ILE A 59 -0.96 1.89 -10.19
N TYR A 60 -2.19 1.81 -9.73
CA TYR A 60 -2.62 2.31 -8.44
C TYR A 60 -2.72 1.14 -7.47
N ALA A 61 -2.09 1.26 -6.32
CA ALA A 61 -2.21 0.30 -5.23
C ALA A 61 -2.94 0.94 -4.06
N TYR A 62 -3.87 0.22 -3.48
CA TYR A 62 -4.68 0.67 -2.37
C TYR A 62 -4.55 -0.29 -1.21
N CYS A 63 -4.18 0.22 -0.04
CA CYS A 63 -4.13 -0.56 1.19
C CYS A 63 -5.16 -0.02 2.19
N THR A 64 -6.12 -0.85 2.55
CA THR A 64 -7.12 -0.54 3.56
C THR A 64 -6.87 -1.39 4.79
N VAL A 65 -6.72 -0.75 5.94
CA VAL A 65 -6.50 -1.42 7.22
C VAL A 65 -7.61 -1.05 8.20
N LYS A 66 -8.09 -2.04 8.95
CA LYS A 66 -9.06 -1.85 10.04
C LYS A 66 -8.57 -2.49 11.32
N CYS A 67 -8.80 -1.81 12.43
CA CYS A 67 -8.61 -2.35 13.77
C CYS A 67 -9.79 -1.97 14.68
N ASN A 68 -10.00 -2.76 15.73
CA ASN A 68 -10.98 -2.48 16.78
C ASN A 68 -10.28 -1.79 17.94
N GLY A 69 -9.97 -0.50 17.77
CA GLY A 69 -9.26 0.25 18.81
C GLY A 69 -9.49 1.74 18.68
N LYS A 70 -9.09 2.47 19.73
CA LYS A 70 -9.13 3.94 19.73
C LYS A 70 -7.93 4.57 19.00
N THR A 71 -6.95 3.77 18.59
CA THR A 71 -5.74 4.23 17.89
C THR A 71 -5.93 4.11 16.40
N GLY A 72 -5.47 5.11 15.64
CA GLY A 72 -5.48 5.06 14.17
C GLY A 72 -4.47 4.04 13.63
N VAL A 73 -4.71 3.58 12.41
CA VAL A 73 -3.89 2.61 11.68
C VAL A 73 -3.29 3.19 10.39
N GLU A 74 -3.04 4.49 10.41
CA GLU A 74 -2.48 5.22 9.26
C GLU A 74 -1.10 4.68 8.89
N MET A 75 -0.25 4.44 9.88
CA MET A 75 1.11 3.95 9.64
C MET A 75 1.11 2.53 9.10
N GLU A 76 0.20 1.68 9.56
CA GLU A 76 0.01 0.32 9.07
C GLU A 76 -0.44 0.33 7.59
N ALA A 77 -1.36 1.19 7.23
CA ALA A 77 -1.81 1.35 5.84
C ALA A 77 -0.69 1.92 4.94
N LEU A 78 0.04 2.92 5.41
CA LEU A 78 1.17 3.52 4.69
C LEU A 78 2.32 2.52 4.50
N THR A 79 2.66 1.76 5.53
CA THR A 79 3.68 0.71 5.44
C THR A 79 3.24 -0.37 4.45
N GLY A 80 2.01 -0.84 4.55
CA GLY A 80 1.47 -1.88 3.67
C GLY A 80 1.53 -1.49 2.20
N VAL A 81 1.10 -0.29 1.85
CA VAL A 81 1.13 0.14 0.45
C VAL A 81 2.56 0.39 -0.06
N ASN A 82 3.47 0.88 0.77
CA ASN A 82 4.87 1.02 0.37
C ASN A 82 5.51 -0.33 0.10
N ILE A 83 5.26 -1.34 0.95
CA ILE A 83 5.72 -2.72 0.70
C ILE A 83 5.11 -3.27 -0.59
N CYS A 84 3.83 -2.99 -0.84
CA CYS A 84 3.16 -3.37 -2.07
C CYS A 84 3.87 -2.77 -3.31
N LEU A 85 4.11 -1.47 -3.31
CA LEU A 85 4.77 -0.77 -4.42
C LEU A 85 6.22 -1.24 -4.63
N LEU A 86 6.96 -1.47 -3.55
CA LEU A 86 8.30 -2.04 -3.61
C LEU A 86 8.29 -3.46 -4.16
N THR A 87 7.30 -4.27 -3.80
CA THR A 87 7.13 -5.62 -4.34
C THR A 87 6.86 -5.58 -5.85
N ILE A 88 6.00 -4.69 -6.31
CA ILE A 88 5.75 -4.46 -7.74
C ILE A 88 7.06 -4.07 -8.44
N TYR A 89 7.80 -3.12 -7.88
CA TYR A 89 9.07 -2.69 -8.43
C TYR A 89 10.06 -3.85 -8.52
N ASP A 90 10.23 -4.61 -7.45
CA ASP A 90 11.15 -5.75 -7.41
C ASP A 90 10.81 -6.80 -8.47
N MET A 91 9.53 -7.13 -8.61
CA MET A 91 9.05 -8.11 -9.59
C MET A 91 9.18 -7.64 -11.04
N CYS A 92 9.10 -6.33 -11.29
CA CYS A 92 9.09 -5.76 -12.64
C CYS A 92 10.42 -5.14 -13.07
N LYS A 93 11.39 -4.95 -12.17
CA LYS A 93 12.69 -4.30 -12.46
C LYS A 93 13.52 -5.00 -13.53
N ALA A 94 13.30 -6.30 -13.75
CA ALA A 94 13.95 -7.05 -14.84
C ALA A 94 13.50 -6.57 -16.23
N VAL A 95 12.27 -6.04 -16.33
CA VAL A 95 11.69 -5.52 -17.57
C VAL A 95 12.01 -4.04 -17.76
N SER A 96 11.89 -3.25 -16.69
CA SER A 96 12.25 -1.82 -16.69
C SER A 96 12.65 -1.37 -15.30
N LYS A 97 13.68 -0.56 -15.23
CA LYS A 97 14.14 0.10 -14.00
C LYS A 97 13.64 1.54 -13.86
N ASP A 98 12.98 2.05 -14.90
CA ASP A 98 12.51 3.45 -14.97
C ASP A 98 11.17 3.67 -14.25
N MET A 99 10.73 2.69 -13.48
CA MET A 99 9.51 2.82 -12.68
C MET A 99 9.72 3.80 -11.54
N GLU A 100 8.70 4.63 -11.32
CA GLU A 100 8.67 5.59 -10.23
C GLU A 100 7.59 5.22 -9.22
N ILE A 101 7.94 5.19 -7.95
CA ILE A 101 6.98 5.17 -6.85
C ILE A 101 6.71 6.62 -6.46
N LYS A 102 5.45 7.06 -6.57
CA LYS A 102 5.10 8.45 -6.30
C LYS A 102 3.67 8.60 -5.78
N ASN A 103 3.38 9.78 -5.25
CA ASN A 103 2.05 10.15 -4.74
C ASN A 103 1.52 9.20 -3.65
N VAL A 104 2.43 8.68 -2.83
CA VAL A 104 2.07 7.84 -1.68
C VAL A 104 1.56 8.72 -0.55
N HIS A 105 0.27 8.59 -0.20
CA HIS A 105 -0.34 9.40 0.86
C HIS A 105 -1.56 8.70 1.47
N LEU A 106 -1.98 9.17 2.63
CA LEU A 106 -3.23 8.75 3.25
C LEU A 106 -4.40 9.40 2.50
N VAL A 107 -5.32 8.60 1.97
CA VAL A 107 -6.51 9.13 1.29
C VAL A 107 -7.63 9.44 2.25
N SER A 108 -7.93 8.53 3.15
CA SER A 108 -8.95 8.74 4.16
C SER A 108 -8.68 7.92 5.41
N LYS A 109 -9.19 8.38 6.52
CA LYS A 109 -9.32 7.60 7.74
C LYS A 109 -10.59 7.97 8.47
N SER A 110 -11.11 7.05 9.28
CA SER A 110 -12.17 7.31 10.24
C SER A 110 -11.78 6.84 11.63
N GLY A 111 -12.18 7.59 12.64
CA GLY A 111 -11.87 7.30 14.03
C GLY A 111 -10.44 7.67 14.46
N GLY A 112 -10.01 7.12 15.61
CA GLY A 112 -8.77 7.49 16.26
C GLY A 112 -8.86 8.84 17.01
N LYS A 113 -7.76 9.26 17.64
CA LYS A 113 -7.71 10.50 18.44
C LYS A 113 -7.95 11.78 17.64
N SER A 114 -7.48 11.82 16.38
CA SER A 114 -7.58 12.99 15.49
C SER A 114 -8.85 13.00 14.64
N GLY A 115 -9.75 12.01 14.82
CA GLY A 115 -11.02 11.94 14.09
C GLY A 115 -10.86 11.60 12.61
N ASP A 116 -11.84 12.00 11.82
CA ASP A 116 -11.91 11.66 10.40
C ASP A 116 -11.05 12.57 9.55
N PHE A 117 -10.47 12.00 8.51
CA PHE A 117 -9.64 12.69 7.54
C PHE A 117 -10.01 12.26 6.12
N LEU A 118 -10.02 13.21 5.21
CA LEU A 118 -10.15 12.98 3.78
C LEU A 118 -9.15 13.85 3.03
N TRP A 119 -8.34 13.23 2.19
CA TRP A 119 -7.44 13.95 1.30
C TRP A 119 -8.24 14.80 0.30
N LYS A 120 -7.82 16.05 0.14
CA LYS A 120 -8.36 16.97 -0.86
C LYS A 120 -7.26 17.25 -1.89
N GLU A 121 -7.55 16.96 -3.14
CA GLU A 121 -6.71 17.38 -4.27
C GLU A 121 -6.66 18.90 -4.40
#